data_96c9f4c49a855646dc19186d7e09246c
#
_entry.id   96c9f4c49a855646dc19186d7e09246c
#
_cell.length_a   1.000
_cell.length_b   1.000
_cell.length_c   1.000
_cell.angle_alpha   90.00
_cell.angle_beta   90.00
_cell.angle_gamma   90.00
#
_symmetry.space_group_name_H-M   'P 1'
#
loop_
_entity.id
_entity.type
_entity.pdbx_description
1 polymer ?
#
loop_
_entity_poly.entity_id
_entity_poly.type
_entity_poly.pdbx_seq_one_letter_code
_entity_poly.pdbx_strand_id
1 'polypeptide(L)'
;MALGDRLGAVVDEARAAAWRVPEPATLARWGLGAMLVAAGAHKLVDPGGWTVYVTDWLAPWLVVSPTLFMLANGYLELAFGAALLAGRYVAVASFVAAASLAATTLYLLVVWATTGAFGDVVERDVGLAALALVVLVDSLR
;
A
#
# COMPACT_ATOMS: atom_id res chain seq x y z
N MET A 1 -8.94 -11.39 41.78
CA MET A 1 -8.04 -10.69 40.87
C MET A 1 -8.78 -9.56 40.20
N ALA A 2 -8.38 -8.33 40.48
CA ALA A 2 -9.06 -7.13 39.97
C ALA A 2 -8.89 -7.06 38.43
N LEU A 3 -9.79 -6.34 37.74
CA LEU A 3 -9.72 -6.14 36.27
C LEU A 3 -8.36 -5.53 35.87
N GLY A 4 -7.83 -4.62 36.70
CA GLY A 4 -6.53 -4.00 36.46
C GLY A 4 -5.36 -4.99 36.45
N ASP A 5 -5.38 -5.99 37.35
CA ASP A 5 -4.33 -7.02 37.40
C ASP A 5 -4.31 -7.90 36.15
N ARG A 6 -5.52 -8.23 35.63
CA ARG A 6 -5.66 -9.01 34.37
C ARG A 6 -5.17 -8.23 33.16
N LEU A 7 -5.52 -6.94 33.07
CA LEU A 7 -5.04 -6.07 32.00
C LEU A 7 -3.53 -5.90 32.05
N GLY A 8 -2.96 -5.72 33.26
CA GLY A 8 -1.52 -5.66 33.45
C GLY A 8 -0.80 -6.91 32.94
N ALA A 9 -1.29 -8.10 33.34
CA ALA A 9 -0.73 -9.37 32.91
C ALA A 9 -0.78 -9.55 31.37
N VAL A 10 -1.91 -9.20 30.73
CA VAL A 10 -2.03 -9.25 29.26
C VAL A 10 -1.05 -8.31 28.56
N VAL A 11 -0.88 -7.09 29.08
CA VAL A 11 0.06 -6.12 28.53
C VAL A 11 1.50 -6.62 28.65
N ASP A 12 1.88 -7.20 29.79
CA ASP A 12 3.23 -7.71 30.00
C ASP A 12 3.53 -8.94 29.12
N GLU A 13 2.55 -9.83 28.94
CA GLU A 13 2.68 -10.94 28.00
C GLU A 13 2.81 -10.44 26.55
N ALA A 14 2.02 -9.45 26.16
CA ALA A 14 2.12 -8.82 24.84
C ALA A 14 3.47 -8.15 24.62
N ARG A 15 4.03 -7.47 25.63
CA ARG A 15 5.38 -6.91 25.58
C ARG A 15 6.44 -7.99 25.38
N ALA A 16 6.36 -9.09 26.15
CA ALA A 16 7.28 -10.20 26.01
C ALA A 16 7.21 -10.86 24.62
N ALA A 17 6.02 -10.96 24.05
CA ALA A 17 5.82 -11.45 22.69
C ALA A 17 6.38 -10.49 21.63
N ALA A 18 6.27 -9.16 21.83
CA ALA A 18 6.76 -8.14 20.91
C ALA A 18 8.27 -8.24 20.64
N TRP A 19 9.05 -8.69 21.61
CA TRP A 19 10.51 -8.90 21.47
C TRP A 19 10.87 -10.11 20.57
N ARG A 20 9.88 -10.94 20.22
CA ARG A 20 10.07 -12.13 19.34
C ARG A 20 9.71 -11.86 17.89
N VAL A 21 9.10 -10.71 17.58
CA VAL A 21 8.76 -10.33 16.21
C VAL A 21 9.85 -9.48 15.59
N PRO A 22 9.97 -9.44 14.26
CA PRO A 22 10.90 -8.55 13.57
C PRO A 22 10.65 -7.08 13.92
N GLU A 23 11.68 -6.24 13.72
CA GLU A 23 11.55 -4.80 13.93
C GLU A 23 10.37 -4.19 13.16
N PRO A 24 9.71 -3.17 13.72
CA PRO A 24 8.53 -2.55 13.11
C PRO A 24 8.74 -2.12 11.65
N ALA A 25 9.93 -1.60 11.32
CA ALA A 25 10.28 -1.21 9.95
C ALA A 25 10.32 -2.42 8.99
N THR A 26 10.82 -3.57 9.45
CA THR A 26 10.80 -4.81 8.68
C THR A 26 9.39 -5.32 8.47
N LEU A 27 8.54 -5.27 9.49
CA LEU A 27 7.12 -5.65 9.36
C LEU A 27 6.38 -4.72 8.39
N ALA A 28 6.62 -3.41 8.49
CA ALA A 28 6.06 -2.42 7.57
C ALA A 28 6.48 -2.69 6.13
N ARG A 29 7.75 -2.99 5.89
CA ARG A 29 8.31 -3.33 4.59
C ARG A 29 7.68 -4.61 4.02
N TRP A 30 7.56 -5.65 4.82
CA TRP A 30 6.92 -6.90 4.39
C TRP A 30 5.43 -6.72 4.11
N GLY A 31 4.71 -5.97 4.95
CA GLY A 31 3.30 -5.66 4.74
C GLY A 31 3.07 -4.88 3.44
N LEU A 32 3.87 -3.83 3.21
CA LEU A 32 3.83 -3.06 1.96
C LEU A 32 4.17 -3.92 0.75
N GLY A 33 5.23 -4.72 0.81
CA GLY A 33 5.65 -5.62 -0.26
C GLY A 33 4.59 -6.66 -0.60
N ALA A 34 4.01 -7.30 0.42
CA ALA A 34 2.93 -8.29 0.24
C ALA A 34 1.68 -7.66 -0.39
N MET A 35 1.30 -6.45 0.04
CA MET A 35 0.18 -5.71 -0.54
C MET A 35 0.42 -5.41 -2.02
N LEU A 36 1.60 -4.90 -2.38
CA LEU A 36 1.94 -4.60 -3.77
C LEU A 36 1.94 -5.87 -4.64
N VAL A 37 2.49 -6.97 -4.15
CA VAL A 37 2.46 -8.25 -4.88
C VAL A 37 1.03 -8.72 -5.08
N ALA A 38 0.19 -8.66 -4.06
CA ALA A 38 -1.21 -9.08 -4.17
C ALA A 38 -2.01 -8.20 -5.13
N ALA A 39 -1.85 -6.88 -5.04
CA ALA A 39 -2.52 -5.92 -5.93
C ALA A 39 -2.03 -6.07 -7.38
N GLY A 40 -0.72 -6.20 -7.57
CA GLY A 40 -0.12 -6.43 -8.89
C GLY A 40 -0.60 -7.73 -9.53
N ALA A 41 -0.57 -8.83 -8.79
CA ALA A 41 -1.08 -10.12 -9.27
C ALA A 41 -2.57 -10.04 -9.64
N HIS A 42 -3.38 -9.38 -8.82
CA HIS A 42 -4.82 -9.22 -9.11
C HIS A 42 -5.04 -8.39 -10.39
N LYS A 43 -4.27 -7.32 -10.62
CA LYS A 43 -4.35 -6.54 -11.86
C LYS A 43 -3.98 -7.34 -13.10
N LEU A 44 -3.09 -8.32 -13.00
CA LEU A 44 -2.73 -9.18 -14.14
C LEU A 44 -3.81 -10.22 -14.42
N VAL A 45 -4.50 -10.71 -13.39
CA VAL A 45 -5.57 -11.72 -13.53
C VAL A 45 -6.88 -11.06 -13.98
N ASP A 46 -7.24 -9.93 -13.38
CA ASP A 46 -8.47 -9.18 -13.69
C ASP A 46 -8.18 -7.67 -13.81
N PRO A 47 -7.57 -7.24 -14.92
CA PRO A 47 -7.32 -5.82 -15.15
C PRO A 47 -8.62 -5.03 -15.30
N GLY A 48 -9.71 -5.66 -15.78
CA GLY A 48 -11.03 -5.03 -15.97
C GLY A 48 -11.62 -4.51 -14.67
N GLY A 49 -11.51 -5.27 -13.59
CA GLY A 49 -11.98 -4.86 -12.27
C GLY A 49 -11.28 -3.60 -11.72
N TRP A 50 -10.09 -3.27 -12.23
CA TRP A 50 -9.33 -2.09 -11.83
C TRP A 50 -9.56 -0.88 -12.73
N THR A 51 -10.04 -1.07 -13.97
CA THR A 51 -10.28 0.06 -14.89
C THR A 51 -11.41 0.98 -14.43
N VAL A 52 -12.24 0.54 -13.49
CA VAL A 52 -13.27 1.37 -12.84
C VAL A 52 -12.70 2.63 -12.16
N TYR A 53 -11.45 2.58 -11.74
CA TYR A 53 -10.76 3.75 -11.15
C TYR A 53 -10.23 4.74 -12.20
N VAL A 54 -10.23 4.38 -13.48
CA VAL A 54 -9.90 5.29 -14.58
C VAL A 54 -11.19 5.97 -15.04
N THR A 55 -11.47 7.14 -14.48
CA THR A 55 -12.67 7.92 -14.81
C THR A 55 -12.61 8.51 -16.23
N ASP A 56 -13.76 8.93 -16.75
CA ASP A 56 -13.88 9.52 -18.10
C ASP A 56 -13.03 10.79 -18.28
N TRP A 57 -12.76 11.52 -17.20
CA TRP A 57 -11.90 12.70 -17.29
C TRP A 57 -10.39 12.34 -17.24
N LEU A 58 -10.01 11.21 -16.65
CA LEU A 58 -8.62 10.73 -16.63
C LEU A 58 -8.26 9.99 -17.92
N ALA A 59 -9.19 9.18 -18.44
CA ALA A 59 -8.94 8.31 -19.61
C ALA A 59 -8.32 9.04 -20.81
N PRO A 60 -8.73 10.26 -21.19
CA PRO A 60 -8.15 10.99 -22.33
C PRO A 60 -6.68 11.40 -22.12
N TRP A 61 -6.20 11.44 -20.87
CA TRP A 61 -4.82 11.78 -20.53
C TRP A 61 -3.88 10.58 -20.53
N LEU A 62 -4.43 9.36 -20.59
CA LEU A 62 -3.64 8.16 -20.71
C LEU A 62 -3.17 7.99 -22.17
N VAL A 63 -1.86 7.73 -22.34
CA VAL A 63 -1.28 7.46 -23.66
C VAL A 63 -1.67 6.08 -24.19
N VAL A 64 -2.16 5.20 -23.30
CA VAL A 64 -2.53 3.82 -23.54
C VAL A 64 -3.97 3.55 -23.08
N SER A 65 -4.55 2.41 -23.47
CA SER A 65 -5.87 2.03 -22.98
C SER A 65 -5.85 1.84 -21.44
N PRO A 66 -7.00 2.08 -20.75
CA PRO A 66 -7.11 1.83 -19.30
C PRO A 66 -6.66 0.42 -18.89
N THR A 67 -6.99 -0.58 -19.68
CA THR A 67 -6.57 -1.98 -19.43
C THR A 67 -5.06 -2.13 -19.50
N LEU A 68 -4.42 -1.59 -20.55
CA LEU A 68 -2.95 -1.67 -20.67
C LEU A 68 -2.25 -0.87 -19.56
N PHE A 69 -2.81 0.27 -19.16
CA PHE A 69 -2.34 1.04 -18.01
C PHE A 69 -2.37 0.22 -16.73
N MET A 70 -3.47 -0.51 -16.46
CA MET A 70 -3.59 -1.37 -15.28
C MET A 70 -2.63 -2.56 -15.32
N LEU A 71 -2.44 -3.18 -16.48
CA LEU A 71 -1.45 -4.26 -16.65
C LEU A 71 -0.02 -3.76 -16.38
N ALA A 72 0.37 -2.61 -16.93
CA ALA A 72 1.68 -2.02 -16.68
C ALA A 72 1.88 -1.70 -15.19
N ASN A 73 0.88 -1.13 -14.54
CA ASN A 73 0.88 -0.91 -13.08
C ASN A 73 1.03 -2.22 -12.31
N GLY A 74 0.32 -3.28 -12.70
CA GLY A 74 0.41 -4.60 -12.09
C GLY A 74 1.83 -5.17 -12.14
N TYR A 75 2.51 -5.09 -13.28
CA TYR A 75 3.91 -5.52 -13.41
C TYR A 75 4.85 -4.70 -12.53
N LEU A 76 4.68 -3.38 -12.46
CA LEU A 76 5.48 -2.51 -11.58
C LEU A 76 5.26 -2.84 -10.11
N GLU A 77 4.02 -3.06 -9.69
CA GLU A 77 3.70 -3.45 -8.32
C GLU A 77 4.31 -4.80 -7.94
N LEU A 78 4.28 -5.79 -8.83
CA LEU A 78 4.95 -7.07 -8.62
C LEU A 78 6.47 -6.90 -8.47
N ALA A 79 7.10 -6.12 -9.34
CA ALA A 79 8.54 -5.92 -9.30
C ALA A 79 8.99 -5.21 -8.03
N PHE A 80 8.34 -4.10 -7.67
CA PHE A 80 8.69 -3.35 -6.46
C PHE A 80 8.26 -4.06 -5.19
N GLY A 81 7.11 -4.75 -5.19
CA GLY A 81 6.67 -5.59 -4.07
C GLY A 81 7.66 -6.72 -3.79
N ALA A 82 8.12 -7.42 -4.81
CA ALA A 82 9.14 -8.45 -4.69
C ALA A 82 10.48 -7.88 -4.17
N ALA A 83 10.89 -6.71 -4.65
CA ALA A 83 12.09 -6.02 -4.18
C ALA A 83 12.01 -5.69 -2.68
N LEU A 84 10.85 -5.18 -2.21
CA LEU A 84 10.60 -4.90 -0.80
C LEU A 84 10.62 -6.18 0.05
N LEU A 85 9.98 -7.24 -0.39
CA LEU A 85 9.99 -8.53 0.32
C LEU A 85 11.39 -9.10 0.43
N ALA A 86 12.17 -9.05 -0.66
CA ALA A 86 13.56 -9.49 -0.69
C ALA A 86 14.54 -8.57 0.07
N GLY A 87 14.11 -7.39 0.50
CA GLY A 87 14.98 -6.40 1.16
C GLY A 87 16.03 -5.80 0.22
N ARG A 88 15.74 -5.73 -1.08
CA ARG A 88 16.65 -5.20 -2.11
C ARG A 88 16.07 -3.93 -2.73
N TYR A 89 16.95 -2.94 -2.94
CA TYR A 89 16.55 -1.65 -3.53
C TYR A 89 15.40 -0.97 -2.75
N VAL A 90 15.37 -1.15 -1.42
CA VAL A 90 14.24 -0.75 -0.56
C VAL A 90 13.92 0.74 -0.72
N ALA A 91 14.93 1.61 -0.74
CA ALA A 91 14.72 3.06 -0.89
C ALA A 91 14.03 3.41 -2.22
N VAL A 92 14.45 2.81 -3.32
CA VAL A 92 13.84 3.06 -4.65
C VAL A 92 12.42 2.48 -4.69
N ALA A 93 12.26 1.23 -4.26
CA ALA A 93 10.95 0.56 -4.28
C ALA A 93 9.92 1.27 -3.39
N SER A 94 10.32 1.67 -2.17
CA SER A 94 9.43 2.41 -1.26
C SER A 94 9.15 3.83 -1.73
N PHE A 95 10.12 4.51 -2.38
CA PHE A 95 9.88 5.81 -2.99
C PHE A 95 8.82 5.72 -4.11
N VAL A 96 8.97 4.77 -5.03
CA VAL A 96 8.00 4.57 -6.11
C VAL A 96 6.62 4.21 -5.54
N ALA A 97 6.57 3.31 -4.54
CA ALA A 97 5.32 2.96 -3.88
C ALA A 97 4.66 4.17 -3.19
N ALA A 98 5.43 4.96 -2.44
CA ALA A 98 4.92 6.15 -1.75
C ALA A 98 4.40 7.20 -2.74
N ALA A 99 5.16 7.49 -3.80
CA ALA A 99 4.77 8.45 -4.84
C ALA A 99 3.52 7.98 -5.59
N SER A 100 3.46 6.72 -5.98
CA SER A 100 2.31 6.13 -6.68
C SER A 100 1.05 6.12 -5.82
N LEU A 101 1.15 5.64 -4.57
CA LEU A 101 0.03 5.62 -3.63
C LEU A 101 -0.45 7.05 -3.29
N ALA A 102 0.46 7.98 -3.07
CA ALA A 102 0.08 9.38 -2.83
C ALA A 102 -0.63 10.00 -4.04
N ALA A 103 -0.12 9.80 -5.26
CA ALA A 103 -0.74 10.29 -6.48
C ALA A 103 -2.14 9.69 -6.69
N THR A 104 -2.28 8.36 -6.51
CA THR A 104 -3.57 7.68 -6.61
C THR A 104 -4.55 8.16 -5.54
N THR A 105 -4.09 8.29 -4.30
CA THR A 105 -4.92 8.80 -3.19
C THR A 105 -5.42 10.22 -3.47
N LEU A 106 -4.55 11.12 -3.92
CA LEU A 106 -4.92 12.50 -4.26
C LEU A 106 -5.93 12.53 -5.42
N TYR A 107 -5.68 11.74 -6.45
CA TYR A 107 -6.60 11.60 -7.58
C TYR A 107 -7.98 11.10 -7.13
N LEU A 108 -8.04 9.99 -6.38
CA LEU A 108 -9.29 9.43 -5.90
C LEU A 108 -9.98 10.34 -4.87
N LEU A 109 -9.24 11.13 -4.09
CA LEU A 109 -9.79 12.15 -3.20
C LEU A 109 -10.56 13.21 -4.00
N VAL A 110 -10.03 13.66 -5.14
CA VAL A 110 -10.73 14.60 -6.03
C VAL A 110 -11.99 13.97 -6.62
N VAL A 111 -11.90 12.70 -7.06
CA VAL A 111 -13.05 11.96 -7.56
C VAL A 111 -14.12 11.83 -6.48
N TRP A 112 -13.74 11.45 -5.27
CA TRP A 112 -14.67 11.34 -4.14
C TRP A 112 -15.33 12.68 -3.80
N ALA A 113 -14.56 13.75 -3.72
CA ALA A 113 -15.07 15.08 -3.41
C ALA A 113 -16.06 15.62 -4.48
N THR A 114 -15.91 15.20 -5.73
CA THR A 114 -16.74 15.69 -6.85
C THR A 114 -17.90 14.77 -7.22
N THR A 115 -17.78 13.47 -6.97
CA THR A 115 -18.76 12.46 -7.40
C THR A 115 -19.36 11.63 -6.26
N GLY A 116 -18.72 11.64 -5.08
CA GLY A 116 -19.07 10.77 -3.96
C GLY A 116 -18.57 9.32 -4.09
N ALA A 117 -17.86 8.98 -5.18
CA ALA A 117 -17.37 7.62 -5.45
C ALA A 117 -16.00 7.36 -4.82
N PHE A 118 -15.72 6.09 -4.46
CA PHE A 118 -14.42 5.57 -4.02
C PHE A 118 -13.89 6.11 -2.68
N GLY A 119 -14.78 6.61 -1.79
CA GLY A 119 -14.37 7.09 -0.47
C GLY A 119 -13.69 6.01 0.37
N ASP A 120 -14.20 4.79 0.36
CA ASP A 120 -13.64 3.61 1.02
C ASP A 120 -12.21 3.27 0.54
N VAL A 121 -11.95 3.46 -0.76
CA VAL A 121 -10.62 3.26 -1.35
C VAL A 121 -9.67 4.36 -0.88
N VAL A 122 -10.12 5.62 -0.85
CA VAL A 122 -9.32 6.76 -0.34
C VAL A 122 -8.92 6.52 1.11
N GLU A 123 -9.84 6.11 1.98
CA GLU A 123 -9.57 5.84 3.39
C GLU A 123 -8.48 4.76 3.56
N ARG A 124 -8.56 3.68 2.79
CA ARG A 124 -7.56 2.62 2.77
C ARG A 124 -6.20 3.11 2.25
N ASP A 125 -6.21 3.84 1.14
CA ASP A 125 -5.00 4.23 0.43
C ASP A 125 -4.20 5.30 1.19
N VAL A 126 -4.84 6.13 2.01
CA VAL A 126 -4.16 7.02 2.97
C VAL A 126 -3.28 6.21 3.92
N GLY A 127 -3.80 5.11 4.48
CA GLY A 127 -3.02 4.23 5.36
C GLY A 127 -1.85 3.55 4.64
N LEU A 128 -2.06 3.11 3.40
CA LEU A 128 -1.03 2.49 2.57
C LEU A 128 0.06 3.48 2.15
N ALA A 129 -0.31 4.72 1.82
CA ALA A 129 0.64 5.79 1.51
C ALA A 129 1.50 6.15 2.73
N ALA A 130 0.90 6.23 3.93
CA ALA A 130 1.62 6.43 5.18
C ALA A 130 2.59 5.27 5.47
N LEU A 131 2.16 4.02 5.26
CA LEU A 131 3.01 2.84 5.42
C LEU A 131 4.22 2.90 4.47
N ALA A 132 3.99 3.24 3.20
CA ALA A 132 5.06 3.37 2.20
C ALA A 132 6.06 4.48 2.58
N LEU A 133 5.56 5.59 3.14
CA LEU A 133 6.41 6.68 3.63
C LEU A 133 7.26 6.25 4.83
N VAL A 134 6.72 5.45 5.76
CA VAL A 134 7.49 4.90 6.90
C VAL A 134 8.64 4.03 6.39
N VAL A 135 8.37 3.12 5.44
CA VAL A 135 9.41 2.26 4.84
C VAL A 135 10.46 3.09 4.11
N LEU A 136 10.05 4.13 3.37
CA LEU A 136 10.98 5.03 2.70
C LEU A 136 11.89 5.75 3.70
N VAL A 137 11.31 6.40 4.71
CA VAL A 137 12.08 7.17 5.70
C VAL A 137 13.06 6.26 6.45
N ASP A 138 12.65 5.05 6.83
CA ASP A 138 13.52 4.08 7.47
C ASP A 138 14.70 3.67 6.57
N SER A 139 14.44 3.46 5.28
CA SER A 139 15.47 3.05 4.31
C SER A 139 16.51 4.13 4.00
N LEU A 140 16.26 5.38 4.39
CA LEU A 140 17.14 6.53 4.17
C LEU A 140 17.95 6.90 5.42
N ARG A 141 17.72 6.23 6.55
CA ARG A 141 18.45 6.44 7.82
C ARG A 141 19.60 5.48 7.99
#